data_6a8ee92daa530b94fc76b3a310bcd3ad
#
_entry.id   6a8ee92daa530b94fc76b3a310bcd3ad
#
_cell.length_a   1.000
_cell.length_b   1.000
_cell.length_c   1.000
_cell.angle_alpha   90.00
_cell.angle_beta   90.00
_cell.angle_gamma   90.00
#
_symmetry.space_group_name_H-M   'P 1'
#
loop_
_entity.id
_entity.type
_entity.pdbx_description
1 polymer ?
#
loop_
_entity_poly.entity_id
_entity_poly.type
_entity_poly.pdbx_seq_one_letter_code
_entity_poly.pdbx_strand_id
1 'polypeptide(L)'
;LKWSKMPNSKCDMNNQGAFSTDMIGYSWSYPEASYAERERIYKEHLDYTKGLLYFMWTDERIPASIRADLAKWGWPRDEYEDNGHITPQLYVRESRRMVGRMVMTQAHCTGESVVSDPIGWADYTMDSHNCGRYVVNGMVKNEGDVQIYIKNPYNVSYRAVTPQAGEARNLIVPVCLSASHIAFGSIRMEPIYMVLGETCGLAAVEAIDKHAGCVQDVDAGVVMSRFAERDRTENPTGDTASRCPDIYDNYFANLQRAKDLATGARQAE
;
A
#
# COMPACT_ATOMS: atom_id res chain seq x y z
N LEU A 1 -11.90 -11.16 -15.48
CA LEU A 1 -12.22 -10.99 -14.07
C LEU A 1 -11.55 -12.08 -13.25
N LYS A 2 -10.70 -11.71 -12.30
CA LYS A 2 -10.07 -12.66 -11.38
C LYS A 2 -10.99 -12.86 -10.19
N TRP A 3 -11.17 -14.12 -9.81
CA TRP A 3 -12.05 -14.53 -8.72
C TRP A 3 -11.32 -15.51 -7.81
N SER A 4 -10.89 -15.08 -6.65
CA SER A 4 -10.13 -15.91 -5.70
C SER A 4 -10.97 -16.19 -4.46
N LYS A 5 -11.10 -17.46 -4.09
CA LYS A 5 -11.81 -17.87 -2.88
C LYS A 5 -10.96 -17.53 -1.65
N MET A 6 -11.60 -16.94 -0.66
CA MET A 6 -11.02 -16.55 0.61
C MET A 6 -11.67 -17.36 1.75
N PRO A 7 -11.08 -17.41 2.95
CA PRO A 7 -11.73 -17.97 4.13
C PRO A 7 -13.12 -17.38 4.40
N ASN A 8 -13.92 -18.09 5.20
CA ASN A 8 -15.27 -17.67 5.62
C ASN A 8 -16.26 -17.45 4.47
N SER A 9 -16.13 -18.22 3.38
CA SER A 9 -16.99 -18.08 2.19
C SER A 9 -16.95 -16.70 1.56
N LYS A 10 -15.86 -15.97 1.70
CA LYS A 10 -15.58 -14.70 1.01
C LYS A 10 -14.86 -14.95 -0.32
N CYS A 11 -14.78 -13.93 -1.12
CA CYS A 11 -13.96 -13.93 -2.34
C CYS A 11 -13.27 -12.59 -2.55
N ASP A 12 -12.07 -12.65 -3.09
CA ASP A 12 -11.40 -11.49 -3.66
C ASP A 12 -11.71 -11.40 -5.16
N MET A 13 -12.24 -10.24 -5.56
CA MET A 13 -12.52 -9.93 -6.94
C MET A 13 -11.53 -8.89 -7.43
N ASN A 14 -10.54 -9.31 -8.19
CA ASN A 14 -9.44 -8.47 -8.59
C ASN A 14 -9.48 -8.09 -10.08
N ASN A 15 -8.74 -7.04 -10.44
CA ASN A 15 -8.58 -6.57 -11.80
C ASN A 15 -7.75 -7.55 -12.62
N GLN A 16 -8.39 -8.18 -13.61
CA GLN A 16 -7.68 -8.98 -14.61
C GLN A 16 -8.47 -9.02 -15.92
N GLY A 17 -7.83 -8.59 -17.00
CA GLY A 17 -8.43 -8.58 -18.33
C GLY A 17 -9.27 -7.32 -18.64
N ALA A 18 -10.04 -7.37 -19.73
CA ALA A 18 -10.81 -6.23 -20.23
C ALA A 18 -12.02 -5.86 -19.36
N PHE A 19 -12.56 -6.82 -18.60
CA PHE A 19 -13.67 -6.63 -17.67
C PHE A 19 -13.16 -6.82 -16.24
N SER A 20 -13.43 -5.83 -15.39
CA SER A 20 -13.07 -5.87 -13.97
C SER A 20 -14.02 -4.97 -13.18
N THR A 21 -13.95 -5.08 -11.85
CA THR A 21 -14.64 -4.16 -10.93
C THR A 21 -13.99 -2.78 -10.88
N ASP A 22 -12.82 -2.60 -11.48
CA ASP A 22 -12.19 -1.29 -11.62
C ASP A 22 -12.96 -0.46 -12.67
N MET A 23 -13.58 0.63 -12.23
CA MET A 23 -14.19 1.64 -13.11
C MET A 23 -13.08 2.61 -13.56
N ILE A 24 -12.26 2.14 -14.49
CA ILE A 24 -11.01 2.78 -14.90
C ILE A 24 -11.25 4.19 -15.43
N GLY A 25 -10.52 5.18 -14.86
CA GLY A 25 -10.59 6.59 -15.27
C GLY A 25 -11.65 7.43 -14.57
N TYR A 26 -12.54 6.85 -13.79
CA TYR A 26 -13.66 7.57 -13.17
C TYR A 26 -13.37 8.15 -11.78
N SER A 27 -12.24 7.84 -11.19
CA SER A 27 -11.81 8.36 -9.88
C SER A 27 -10.71 9.44 -9.95
N TRP A 28 -10.31 9.89 -11.13
CA TRP A 28 -9.22 10.87 -11.28
C TRP A 28 -9.45 12.19 -10.54
N SER A 29 -10.67 12.68 -10.54
CA SER A 29 -11.02 13.93 -9.84
C SER A 29 -11.24 13.74 -8.34
N TYR A 30 -11.37 12.51 -7.84
CA TYR A 30 -11.74 12.23 -6.45
C TYR A 30 -10.84 12.91 -5.40
N PRO A 31 -9.49 12.95 -5.55
CA PRO A 31 -8.62 13.56 -4.55
C PRO A 31 -8.90 15.05 -4.29
N GLU A 32 -9.25 15.81 -5.35
CA GLU A 32 -9.50 17.24 -5.29
C GLU A 32 -10.98 17.61 -5.22
N ALA A 33 -11.87 16.61 -5.27
CA ALA A 33 -13.29 16.80 -5.30
C ALA A 33 -13.86 17.27 -3.95
N SER A 34 -14.94 18.05 -4.00
CA SER A 34 -15.77 18.32 -2.82
C SER A 34 -16.42 17.05 -2.27
N TYR A 35 -16.89 17.06 -1.03
CA TYR A 35 -17.59 15.89 -0.48
C TYR A 35 -18.82 15.47 -1.30
N ALA A 36 -19.60 16.43 -1.82
CA ALA A 36 -20.74 16.14 -2.67
C ALA A 36 -20.32 15.45 -3.98
N GLU A 37 -19.21 15.88 -4.56
CA GLU A 37 -18.67 15.26 -5.78
C GLU A 37 -18.08 13.87 -5.49
N ARG A 38 -17.42 13.67 -4.35
CA ARG A 38 -16.92 12.36 -3.92
C ARG A 38 -18.07 11.37 -3.72
N GLU A 39 -19.18 11.82 -3.15
CA GLU A 39 -20.39 11.01 -3.00
C GLU A 39 -20.97 10.60 -4.36
N ARG A 40 -21.01 11.51 -5.33
CA ARG A 40 -21.43 11.20 -6.70
C ARG A 40 -20.51 10.14 -7.34
N ILE A 41 -19.18 10.33 -7.22
CA ILE A 41 -18.19 9.38 -7.75
C ILE A 41 -18.35 8.00 -7.08
N TYR A 42 -18.52 7.97 -5.76
CA TYR A 42 -18.77 6.72 -5.02
C TYR A 42 -20.02 6.01 -5.55
N LYS A 43 -21.12 6.74 -5.71
CA LYS A 43 -22.36 6.18 -6.21
C LYS A 43 -22.22 5.62 -7.62
N GLU A 44 -21.52 6.30 -8.50
CA GLU A 44 -21.24 5.82 -9.87
C GLU A 44 -20.42 4.51 -9.86
N HIS A 45 -19.41 4.39 -9.01
CA HIS A 45 -18.64 3.16 -8.84
C HIS A 45 -19.50 2.02 -8.29
N LEU A 46 -20.41 2.34 -7.35
CA LEU A 46 -21.34 1.37 -6.80
C LEU A 46 -22.32 0.87 -7.87
N ASP A 47 -22.89 1.78 -8.64
CA ASP A 47 -23.82 1.44 -9.72
C ASP A 47 -23.13 0.64 -10.84
N TYR A 48 -21.88 0.99 -11.18
CA TYR A 48 -21.05 0.23 -12.10
C TYR A 48 -20.79 -1.20 -11.61
N THR A 49 -20.36 -1.36 -10.35
CA THR A 49 -20.05 -2.67 -9.78
C THR A 49 -21.31 -3.55 -9.72
N LYS A 50 -22.42 -3.01 -9.24
CA LYS A 50 -23.71 -3.73 -9.22
C LYS A 50 -24.18 -4.10 -10.63
N GLY A 51 -24.07 -3.17 -11.56
CA GLY A 51 -24.45 -3.40 -12.96
C GLY A 51 -23.60 -4.45 -13.64
N LEU A 52 -22.27 -4.44 -13.40
CA LEU A 52 -21.35 -5.46 -13.91
C LEU A 52 -21.72 -6.86 -13.38
N LEU A 53 -21.93 -7.01 -12.08
CA LEU A 53 -22.30 -8.29 -11.49
C LEU A 53 -23.66 -8.77 -11.98
N TYR A 54 -24.64 -7.88 -12.04
CA TYR A 54 -25.96 -8.22 -12.59
C TYR A 54 -25.86 -8.71 -14.03
N PHE A 55 -25.10 -8.01 -14.87
CA PHE A 55 -24.83 -8.43 -16.25
C PHE A 55 -24.17 -9.82 -16.29
N MET A 56 -23.15 -10.03 -15.48
CA MET A 56 -22.42 -11.31 -15.42
C MET A 56 -23.30 -12.49 -14.95
N TRP A 57 -24.33 -12.22 -14.16
CA TRP A 57 -25.25 -13.26 -13.67
C TRP A 57 -26.36 -13.58 -14.65
N THR A 58 -26.84 -12.61 -15.43
CA THR A 58 -28.12 -12.71 -16.14
C THR A 58 -28.01 -12.70 -17.64
N ASP A 59 -27.01 -12.06 -18.22
CA ASP A 59 -26.93 -11.83 -19.65
C ASP A 59 -26.53 -13.10 -20.43
N GLU A 60 -27.28 -13.44 -21.47
CA GLU A 60 -27.07 -14.65 -22.28
C GLU A 60 -25.75 -14.65 -23.06
N ARG A 61 -25.15 -13.49 -23.30
CA ARG A 61 -23.81 -13.37 -23.89
C ARG A 61 -22.70 -13.93 -23.00
N ILE A 62 -22.97 -14.08 -21.71
CA ILE A 62 -22.04 -14.71 -20.76
C ILE A 62 -22.26 -16.22 -20.79
N PRO A 63 -21.19 -17.05 -20.93
CA PRO A 63 -21.32 -18.50 -20.93
C PRO A 63 -22.09 -19.02 -19.71
N ALA A 64 -23.00 -19.96 -19.93
CA ALA A 64 -23.89 -20.47 -18.88
C ALA A 64 -23.14 -21.03 -17.66
N SER A 65 -21.98 -21.64 -17.86
CA SER A 65 -21.12 -22.12 -16.77
C SER A 65 -20.61 -21.00 -15.88
N ILE A 66 -20.23 -19.86 -16.47
CA ILE A 66 -19.76 -18.67 -15.73
C ILE A 66 -20.93 -18.05 -14.97
N ARG A 67 -22.09 -17.88 -15.60
CA ARG A 67 -23.30 -17.38 -14.91
C ARG A 67 -23.67 -18.26 -13.70
N ALA A 68 -23.67 -19.58 -13.87
CA ALA A 68 -24.00 -20.52 -12.81
C ALA A 68 -22.99 -20.52 -11.66
N ASP A 69 -21.72 -20.26 -11.94
CA ASP A 69 -20.70 -20.16 -10.89
C ASP A 69 -20.80 -18.83 -10.13
N LEU A 70 -20.97 -17.74 -10.83
CA LEU A 70 -21.13 -16.42 -10.22
C LEU A 70 -22.43 -16.28 -9.43
N ALA A 71 -23.52 -16.96 -9.84
CA ALA A 71 -24.81 -16.93 -9.13
C ALA A 71 -24.77 -17.56 -7.72
N LYS A 72 -23.68 -18.24 -7.36
CA LYS A 72 -23.46 -18.76 -6.00
C LYS A 72 -23.02 -17.67 -5.02
N TRP A 73 -22.64 -16.51 -5.50
CA TRP A 73 -22.06 -15.41 -4.73
C TRP A 73 -23.03 -14.24 -4.62
N GLY A 74 -22.91 -13.50 -3.53
CA GLY A 74 -23.70 -12.30 -3.26
C GLY A 74 -22.92 -11.34 -2.35
N TRP A 75 -23.61 -10.36 -1.82
CA TRP A 75 -23.04 -9.46 -0.83
C TRP A 75 -22.76 -10.18 0.48
N PRO A 76 -21.71 -9.80 1.26
CA PRO A 76 -21.42 -10.41 2.56
C PRO A 76 -22.57 -10.13 3.53
N ARG A 77 -23.00 -11.13 4.27
CA ARG A 77 -24.11 -10.98 5.23
C ARG A 77 -23.70 -10.35 6.56
N ASP A 78 -22.44 -10.46 6.89
CA ASP A 78 -21.80 -10.15 8.16
C ASP A 78 -20.87 -8.92 8.09
N GLU A 79 -20.91 -8.17 6.99
CA GLU A 79 -20.09 -6.97 6.80
C GLU A 79 -20.96 -5.81 6.32
N TYR A 80 -20.64 -4.59 6.80
CA TYR A 80 -21.28 -3.34 6.38
C TYR A 80 -22.82 -3.38 6.42
N GLU A 81 -23.40 -3.95 7.48
CA GLU A 81 -24.84 -4.09 7.66
C GLU A 81 -25.57 -2.74 7.63
N ASP A 82 -24.92 -1.72 8.18
CA ASP A 82 -25.39 -0.33 8.21
C ASP A 82 -25.29 0.39 6.85
N ASN A 83 -24.59 -0.19 5.86
CA ASN A 83 -24.43 0.40 4.52
C ASN A 83 -24.85 -0.57 3.40
N GLY A 84 -25.85 -1.40 3.66
CA GLY A 84 -26.40 -2.33 2.65
C GLY A 84 -25.39 -3.38 2.19
N HIS A 85 -24.53 -3.82 3.09
CA HIS A 85 -23.48 -4.83 2.89
C HIS A 85 -22.39 -4.44 1.88
N ILE A 86 -22.14 -3.16 1.73
CA ILE A 86 -21.13 -2.61 0.81
C ILE A 86 -20.21 -1.68 1.58
N THR A 87 -18.92 -1.72 1.30
CA THR A 87 -17.97 -0.80 1.93
C THR A 87 -18.34 0.65 1.67
N PRO A 88 -18.32 1.53 2.70
CA PRO A 88 -18.55 2.96 2.53
C PRO A 88 -17.35 3.67 1.90
N GLN A 89 -16.22 2.99 1.73
CA GLN A 89 -14.99 3.57 1.23
C GLN A 89 -14.74 3.19 -0.22
N LEU A 90 -14.55 4.20 -1.09
CA LEU A 90 -14.02 3.99 -2.43
C LEU A 90 -12.53 3.76 -2.37
N TYR A 91 -12.05 2.70 -3.00
CA TYR A 91 -10.64 2.39 -3.11
C TYR A 91 -9.97 3.21 -4.22
N VAL A 92 -9.43 4.36 -3.88
CA VAL A 92 -8.77 5.29 -4.82
C VAL A 92 -7.29 4.94 -5.02
N ARG A 93 -6.69 4.12 -4.19
CA ARG A 93 -5.30 3.61 -4.16
C ARG A 93 -4.24 4.68 -3.91
N GLU A 94 -4.09 5.62 -4.81
CA GLU A 94 -3.00 6.58 -4.86
C GLU A 94 -3.53 8.02 -4.90
N SER A 95 -4.40 8.36 -3.95
CA SER A 95 -5.03 9.67 -3.90
C SER A 95 -3.97 10.79 -3.74
N ARG A 96 -3.68 11.18 -2.51
CA ARG A 96 -2.66 12.19 -2.22
C ARG A 96 -1.52 11.58 -1.43
N ARG A 97 -0.31 12.01 -1.70
CA ARG A 97 0.87 11.65 -0.92
C ARG A 97 1.54 12.91 -0.40
N MET A 98 2.06 12.85 0.81
CA MET A 98 2.84 13.94 1.39
C MET A 98 4.13 14.16 0.58
N VAL A 99 4.57 15.39 0.47
CA VAL A 99 5.94 15.71 0.07
C VAL A 99 6.76 15.86 1.35
N GLY A 100 7.44 14.76 1.72
CA GLY A 100 8.23 14.67 2.93
C GLY A 100 9.67 15.20 2.77
N ARG A 101 10.47 15.00 3.82
CA ARG A 101 11.90 15.33 3.79
C ARG A 101 12.72 14.49 2.81
N MET A 102 12.16 13.35 2.39
CA MET A 102 12.71 12.46 1.37
C MET A 102 11.55 11.85 0.58
N VAL A 103 11.75 11.62 -0.71
CA VAL A 103 10.82 10.90 -1.58
C VAL A 103 11.37 9.52 -1.86
N MET A 104 10.65 8.46 -1.48
CA MET A 104 10.95 7.09 -1.89
C MET A 104 10.76 6.95 -3.40
N THR A 105 11.71 6.33 -4.07
CA THR A 105 11.71 6.16 -5.53
C THR A 105 11.94 4.69 -5.91
N GLN A 106 11.79 4.37 -7.20
CA GLN A 106 12.10 3.05 -7.73
C GLN A 106 13.50 2.56 -7.33
N ALA A 107 14.52 3.44 -7.38
CA ALA A 107 15.89 3.09 -7.02
C ALA A 107 16.04 2.57 -5.57
N HIS A 108 15.18 3.05 -4.65
CA HIS A 108 15.14 2.52 -3.28
C HIS A 108 14.49 1.14 -3.24
N CYS A 109 13.43 0.92 -4.02
CA CYS A 109 12.73 -0.36 -4.10
C CYS A 109 13.60 -1.46 -4.74
N THR A 110 14.43 -1.11 -5.73
CA THR A 110 15.32 -2.06 -6.43
C THR A 110 16.65 -2.26 -5.71
N GLY A 111 16.95 -1.48 -4.68
CA GLY A 111 18.20 -1.54 -3.95
C GLY A 111 19.39 -0.81 -4.61
N GLU A 112 19.13 -0.05 -5.67
CA GLU A 112 20.13 0.84 -6.30
C GLU A 112 20.48 2.03 -5.40
N SER A 113 19.52 2.44 -4.55
CA SER A 113 19.70 3.44 -3.52
C SER A 113 19.30 2.89 -2.16
N VAL A 114 20.03 3.24 -1.11
CA VAL A 114 19.78 2.77 0.25
C VAL A 114 19.46 3.96 1.16
N VAL A 115 18.47 3.80 2.04
CA VAL A 115 18.13 4.82 3.04
C VAL A 115 19.04 4.70 4.27
N SER A 116 19.40 5.84 4.85
CA SER A 116 20.25 5.90 6.05
C SER A 116 19.47 5.93 7.38
N ASP A 117 18.16 6.06 7.30
CA ASP A 117 17.23 6.26 8.42
C ASP A 117 16.02 5.32 8.32
N PRO A 118 16.24 4.00 8.24
CA PRO A 118 15.14 3.05 8.06
C PRO A 118 14.25 2.98 9.30
N ILE A 119 12.92 2.86 9.08
CA ILE A 119 11.92 2.63 10.13
C ILE A 119 10.98 1.46 9.83
N GLY A 120 11.26 0.72 8.79
CA GLY A 120 10.49 -0.43 8.35
C GLY A 120 11.04 -0.94 7.03
N TRP A 121 10.43 -2.00 6.55
CA TRP A 121 10.81 -2.64 5.29
C TRP A 121 9.56 -2.92 4.47
N ALA A 122 9.77 -3.08 3.18
CA ALA A 122 8.77 -3.45 2.22
C ALA A 122 9.32 -4.53 1.29
N ASP A 123 8.46 -5.44 0.89
CA ASP A 123 8.78 -6.54 -0.01
C ASP A 123 7.53 -6.88 -0.85
N TYR A 124 7.20 -6.02 -1.76
CA TYR A 124 6.12 -6.23 -2.71
C TYR A 124 6.50 -5.70 -4.07
N THR A 125 6.10 -6.39 -5.12
CA THR A 125 6.24 -5.93 -6.51
C THR A 125 5.73 -4.50 -6.66
N MET A 126 6.45 -3.66 -7.37
CA MET A 126 5.93 -2.35 -7.77
C MET A 126 4.77 -2.59 -8.73
N ASP A 127 3.56 -2.45 -8.21
CA ASP A 127 2.32 -2.85 -8.86
C ASP A 127 1.34 -1.67 -8.88
N SER A 128 0.80 -1.37 -10.07
CA SER A 128 -0.28 -0.41 -10.22
C SER A 128 -1.43 -1.00 -11.02
N HIS A 129 -2.62 -0.47 -10.82
CA HIS A 129 -3.77 -0.80 -11.65
C HIS A 129 -3.85 0.09 -12.89
N ASN A 130 -4.59 -0.36 -13.89
CA ASN A 130 -4.86 0.46 -15.07
C ASN A 130 -5.51 1.80 -14.69
N CYS A 131 -5.04 2.88 -15.27
CA CYS A 131 -5.53 4.24 -15.04
C CYS A 131 -6.36 4.80 -16.22
N GLY A 132 -6.22 4.22 -17.40
CA GLY A 132 -6.94 4.61 -18.59
C GLY A 132 -7.57 3.43 -19.34
N ARG A 133 -8.70 3.68 -19.98
CA ARG A 133 -9.38 2.73 -20.87
C ARG A 133 -9.81 3.45 -22.14
N TYR A 134 -9.49 2.89 -23.29
CA TYR A 134 -9.75 3.50 -24.59
C TYR A 134 -10.05 2.43 -25.66
N VAL A 135 -10.56 2.86 -26.80
CA VAL A 135 -10.88 1.97 -27.93
C VAL A 135 -9.91 2.26 -29.07
N VAL A 136 -9.25 1.21 -29.55
CA VAL A 136 -8.37 1.25 -30.73
C VAL A 136 -8.79 0.15 -31.70
N ASN A 137 -9.12 0.53 -32.92
CA ASN A 137 -9.54 -0.41 -33.97
C ASN A 137 -10.72 -1.31 -33.54
N GLY A 138 -11.69 -0.75 -32.82
CA GLY A 138 -12.86 -1.47 -32.30
C GLY A 138 -12.58 -2.38 -31.08
N MET A 139 -11.34 -2.40 -30.55
CA MET A 139 -10.97 -3.20 -29.38
C MET A 139 -10.72 -2.31 -28.16
N VAL A 140 -11.21 -2.76 -27.00
CA VAL A 140 -10.92 -2.13 -25.72
C VAL A 140 -9.48 -2.40 -25.32
N LYS A 141 -8.76 -1.35 -24.94
CA LYS A 141 -7.40 -1.37 -24.39
C LYS A 141 -7.39 -0.66 -23.05
N ASN A 142 -6.57 -1.16 -22.16
CA ASN A 142 -6.26 -0.51 -20.88
C ASN A 142 -4.80 -0.03 -20.90
N GLU A 143 -4.50 0.98 -20.08
CA GLU A 143 -3.14 1.49 -19.89
C GLU A 143 -2.89 1.83 -18.41
N GLY A 144 -1.60 1.92 -18.05
CA GLY A 144 -1.15 2.32 -16.71
C GLY A 144 -0.89 1.15 -15.76
N ASP A 145 -1.06 -0.07 -16.22
CA ASP A 145 -0.64 -1.26 -15.48
C ASP A 145 0.89 -1.35 -15.47
N VAL A 146 1.47 -1.34 -14.27
CA VAL A 146 2.91 -1.49 -14.05
C VAL A 146 3.12 -2.64 -13.07
N GLN A 147 3.96 -3.60 -13.45
CA GLN A 147 4.33 -4.74 -12.61
C GLN A 147 5.83 -4.96 -12.73
N ILE A 148 6.60 -4.50 -11.74
CA ILE A 148 8.05 -4.64 -11.69
C ILE A 148 8.42 -5.44 -10.45
N TYR A 149 8.95 -6.63 -10.65
CA TYR A 149 9.37 -7.52 -9.57
C TYR A 149 10.51 -6.91 -8.76
N ILE A 150 10.43 -7.04 -7.44
CA ILE A 150 11.47 -6.67 -6.48
C ILE A 150 12.19 -7.93 -6.05
N LYS A 151 13.51 -7.93 -6.17
CA LYS A 151 14.34 -9.11 -5.87
C LYS A 151 14.55 -9.34 -4.38
N ASN A 152 14.68 -8.27 -3.61
CA ASN A 152 14.98 -8.31 -2.19
C ASN A 152 14.14 -7.28 -1.44
N PRO A 153 13.80 -7.52 -0.17
CA PRO A 153 13.22 -6.51 0.71
C PRO A 153 14.07 -5.24 0.76
N TYR A 154 13.41 -4.10 0.88
CA TYR A 154 14.08 -2.80 0.99
C TYR A 154 13.53 -2.00 2.17
N ASN A 155 14.32 -1.05 2.65
CA ASN A 155 13.96 -0.22 3.79
C ASN A 155 13.17 1.03 3.39
N VAL A 156 12.22 1.44 4.26
CA VAL A 156 11.49 2.69 4.15
C VAL A 156 12.11 3.74 5.08
N SER A 157 12.36 4.94 4.54
CA SER A 157 13.00 6.03 5.26
C SER A 157 12.05 6.72 6.25
N TYR A 158 12.54 7.07 7.43
CA TYR A 158 11.84 7.92 8.39
C TYR A 158 11.51 9.31 7.81
N ARG A 159 12.41 9.85 7.00
CA ARG A 159 12.18 11.13 6.32
C ARG A 159 11.05 11.09 5.30
N ALA A 160 10.67 9.90 4.83
CA ALA A 160 9.53 9.75 3.92
C ALA A 160 8.17 9.86 4.65
N VAL A 161 8.12 9.62 5.96
CA VAL A 161 6.90 9.73 6.77
C VAL A 161 6.80 11.04 7.55
N THR A 162 7.79 11.92 7.44
CA THR A 162 7.80 13.21 8.14
C THR A 162 7.87 14.39 7.17
N PRO A 163 7.05 15.45 7.38
CA PRO A 163 7.12 16.68 6.60
C PRO A 163 8.36 17.52 6.95
N GLN A 164 8.61 18.59 6.21
CA GLN A 164 9.61 19.58 6.58
C GLN A 164 9.23 20.25 7.92
N ALA A 165 10.23 20.53 8.77
CA ALA A 165 10.00 21.12 10.10
C ALA A 165 9.29 22.51 10.03
N GLY A 166 9.47 23.24 8.93
CA GLY A 166 8.78 24.50 8.69
C GLY A 166 7.31 24.38 8.33
N GLU A 167 6.84 23.18 7.98
CA GLU A 167 5.46 22.90 7.62
C GLU A 167 4.67 22.32 8.80
N ALA A 168 5.21 21.28 9.44
CA ALA A 168 4.61 20.67 10.63
C ALA A 168 5.67 19.94 11.46
N ARG A 169 5.74 20.25 12.76
CA ARG A 169 6.74 19.67 13.67
C ARG A 169 6.26 18.42 14.39
N ASN A 170 4.96 18.19 14.46
CA ASN A 170 4.31 17.14 15.24
C ASN A 170 3.41 16.24 14.40
N LEU A 171 3.77 16.02 13.13
CA LEU A 171 3.02 15.20 12.20
C LEU A 171 3.89 14.07 11.66
N ILE A 172 3.34 12.84 11.71
CA ILE A 172 3.92 11.65 11.05
C ILE A 172 2.83 11.03 10.17
N VAL A 173 3.19 10.65 8.95
CA VAL A 173 2.24 10.18 7.92
C VAL A 173 2.65 8.81 7.38
N PRO A 174 2.24 7.71 8.02
CA PRO A 174 2.67 6.35 7.60
C PRO A 174 1.98 5.83 6.34
N VAL A 175 0.74 6.25 6.04
CA VAL A 175 -0.05 5.68 4.94
C VAL A 175 0.18 6.44 3.63
N CYS A 176 -0.12 7.74 3.60
CA CYS A 176 0.12 8.58 2.42
C CYS A 176 1.51 9.24 2.49
N LEU A 177 2.54 8.42 2.69
CA LEU A 177 3.92 8.87 2.83
C LEU A 177 4.50 9.42 1.52
N SER A 178 5.67 10.03 1.63
CA SER A 178 6.38 10.64 0.52
C SER A 178 7.03 9.58 -0.38
N ALA A 179 6.40 9.30 -1.49
CA ALA A 179 6.88 8.33 -2.48
C ALA A 179 6.47 8.74 -3.90
N SER A 180 7.28 8.38 -4.89
CA SER A 180 6.88 8.44 -6.29
C SER A 180 5.74 7.43 -6.57
N HIS A 181 5.00 7.63 -7.64
CA HIS A 181 3.94 6.71 -8.06
C HIS A 181 4.45 5.25 -8.11
N ILE A 182 5.57 4.99 -8.74
CA ILE A 182 6.14 3.64 -8.88
C ILE A 182 6.52 3.04 -7.52
N ALA A 183 7.22 3.78 -6.67
CA ALA A 183 7.59 3.28 -5.34
C ALA A 183 6.37 3.05 -4.44
N PHE A 184 5.37 3.93 -4.53
CA PHE A 184 4.13 3.77 -3.77
C PHE A 184 3.37 2.51 -4.16
N GLY A 185 3.44 2.08 -5.43
CA GLY A 185 2.88 0.83 -5.90
C GLY A 185 3.37 -0.41 -5.14
N SER A 186 4.57 -0.35 -4.57
CA SER A 186 5.11 -1.38 -3.67
C SER A 186 4.78 -1.11 -2.20
N ILE A 187 4.95 0.13 -1.73
CA ILE A 187 4.82 0.49 -0.30
C ILE A 187 3.37 0.45 0.18
N ARG A 188 2.39 0.64 -0.69
CA ARG A 188 0.96 0.79 -0.36
C ARG A 188 0.27 -0.47 0.20
N MET A 189 0.98 -1.54 0.47
CA MET A 189 0.42 -2.77 1.01
C MET A 189 0.15 -2.65 2.51
N GLU A 190 -0.99 -3.18 2.96
CA GLU A 190 -1.45 -3.07 4.35
C GLU A 190 -0.46 -3.63 5.38
N PRO A 191 0.22 -4.78 5.16
CA PRO A 191 1.24 -5.25 6.10
C PRO A 191 2.39 -4.26 6.28
N ILE A 192 2.78 -3.54 5.22
CA ILE A 192 3.81 -2.49 5.30
C ILE A 192 3.30 -1.32 6.14
N TYR A 193 2.04 -0.91 5.96
CA TYR A 193 1.42 0.13 6.77
C TYR A 193 1.32 -0.26 8.25
N MET A 194 1.12 -1.54 8.57
CA MET A 194 1.13 -2.02 9.96
C MET A 194 2.50 -1.81 10.60
N VAL A 195 3.57 -2.20 9.92
CA VAL A 195 4.96 -1.98 10.39
C VAL A 195 5.25 -0.49 10.55
N LEU A 196 4.93 0.31 9.53
CA LEU A 196 5.15 1.77 9.58
C LEU A 196 4.28 2.43 10.65
N GLY A 197 3.05 1.97 10.87
CA GLY A 197 2.16 2.48 11.92
C GLY A 197 2.75 2.27 13.31
N GLU A 198 3.27 1.09 13.58
CA GLU A 198 3.91 0.77 14.86
C GLU A 198 5.19 1.60 15.08
N THR A 199 6.09 1.63 14.12
CA THR A 199 7.33 2.42 14.23
C THR A 199 7.07 3.92 14.31
N CYS A 200 6.07 4.43 13.61
CA CYS A 200 5.61 5.83 13.72
C CYS A 200 5.04 6.13 15.12
N GLY A 201 4.32 5.18 15.72
CA GLY A 201 3.86 5.30 17.11
C GLY A 201 5.03 5.41 18.10
N LEU A 202 6.04 4.55 17.96
CA LEU A 202 7.26 4.61 18.77
C LEU A 202 8.02 5.93 18.56
N ALA A 203 8.10 6.41 17.32
CA ALA A 203 8.71 7.69 17.00
C ALA A 203 7.95 8.88 17.62
N ALA A 204 6.62 8.82 17.65
CA ALA A 204 5.80 9.84 18.29
C ALA A 204 6.05 9.92 19.80
N VAL A 205 6.15 8.75 20.47
CA VAL A 205 6.51 8.68 21.90
C VAL A 205 7.90 9.28 22.13
N GLU A 206 8.90 8.90 21.33
CA GLU A 206 10.26 9.47 21.45
C GLU A 206 10.27 10.99 21.24
N ALA A 207 9.52 11.48 20.25
CA ALA A 207 9.40 12.92 20.01
C ALA A 207 8.80 13.68 21.22
N ILE A 208 7.77 13.14 21.84
CA ILE A 208 7.11 13.74 23.03
C ILE A 208 8.07 13.73 24.21
N ASP A 209 8.69 12.60 24.49
CA ASP A 209 9.51 12.39 25.69
C ASP A 209 10.85 13.14 25.65
N LYS A 210 11.46 13.27 24.47
CA LYS A 210 12.84 13.72 24.33
C LYS A 210 13.03 14.97 23.47
N HIS A 211 12.08 15.29 22.59
CA HIS A 211 12.28 16.31 21.54
C HIS A 211 11.17 17.37 21.55
N ALA A 212 10.46 17.56 22.68
CA ALA A 212 9.36 18.52 22.80
C ALA A 212 8.31 18.41 21.68
N GLY A 213 8.04 17.21 21.22
CA GLY A 213 7.09 16.89 20.15
C GLY A 213 7.62 17.14 18.74
N CYS A 214 8.90 17.44 18.55
CA CYS A 214 9.50 17.63 17.22
C CYS A 214 9.88 16.27 16.62
N VAL A 215 9.08 15.80 15.67
CA VAL A 215 9.30 14.49 15.03
C VAL A 215 10.55 14.46 14.13
N GLN A 216 10.99 15.61 13.65
CA GLN A 216 12.20 15.69 12.81
C GLN A 216 13.50 15.47 13.56
N ASP A 217 13.48 15.62 14.88
CA ASP A 217 14.64 15.47 15.76
C ASP A 217 14.81 14.02 16.28
N VAL A 218 13.86 13.15 15.98
CA VAL A 218 13.89 11.73 16.37
C VAL A 218 14.92 10.97 15.54
N ASP A 219 15.75 10.17 16.20
CA ASP A 219 16.68 9.24 15.58
C ASP A 219 15.95 7.92 15.23
N ALA A 220 15.94 7.57 13.95
CA ALA A 220 15.34 6.34 13.45
C ALA A 220 15.98 5.08 14.08
N GLY A 221 17.26 5.10 14.39
CA GLY A 221 17.96 4.00 15.06
C GLY A 221 17.42 3.73 16.46
N VAL A 222 17.07 4.77 17.21
CA VAL A 222 16.40 4.64 18.52
C VAL A 222 15.03 4.02 18.37
N VAL A 223 14.25 4.45 17.38
CA VAL A 223 12.91 3.89 17.09
C VAL A 223 13.02 2.39 16.79
N MET A 224 13.95 2.01 15.91
CA MET A 224 14.11 0.61 15.52
C MET A 224 14.66 -0.27 16.66
N SER A 225 15.47 0.29 17.53
CA SER A 225 15.94 -0.43 18.74
C SER A 225 14.78 -0.73 19.69
N ARG A 226 13.88 0.23 19.90
CA ARG A 226 12.65 0.05 20.69
C ARG A 226 11.69 -0.95 20.06
N PHE A 227 11.52 -0.88 18.75
CA PHE A 227 10.71 -1.85 17.99
C PHE A 227 11.24 -3.29 18.20
N ALA A 228 12.54 -3.50 18.04
CA ALA A 228 13.15 -4.81 18.24
C ALA A 228 13.10 -5.32 19.70
N GLU A 229 13.17 -4.41 20.68
CA GLU A 229 13.03 -4.75 22.10
C GLU A 229 11.62 -5.17 22.44
N ARG A 230 10.62 -4.43 21.94
CA ARG A 230 9.21 -4.75 22.14
C ARG A 230 8.86 -6.10 21.55
N ASP A 231 9.27 -6.39 20.31
CA ASP A 231 9.02 -7.68 19.66
C ASP A 231 9.59 -8.85 20.47
N ARG A 232 10.82 -8.70 21.04
CA ARG A 232 11.41 -9.70 21.91
C ARG A 232 10.65 -9.92 23.22
N THR A 233 10.02 -8.87 23.75
CA THR A 233 9.30 -8.91 25.03
C THR A 233 7.90 -9.47 24.88
N GLU A 234 7.20 -9.09 23.83
CA GLU A 234 5.81 -9.51 23.56
C GLU A 234 5.73 -10.90 22.92
N ASN A 235 6.82 -11.39 22.32
CA ASN A 235 6.89 -12.72 21.70
C ASN A 235 8.12 -13.52 22.20
N PRO A 236 8.22 -13.79 23.53
CA PRO A 236 9.41 -14.42 24.12
C PRO A 236 9.64 -15.87 23.68
N THR A 237 8.62 -16.57 23.22
CA THR A 237 8.72 -17.98 22.79
C THR A 237 9.35 -18.17 21.42
N GLY A 238 9.54 -17.07 20.69
CA GLY A 238 10.25 -17.10 19.42
C GLY A 238 9.64 -18.06 18.41
N ASP A 239 8.29 -18.14 18.34
CA ASP A 239 7.66 -18.90 17.27
C ASP A 239 8.12 -18.32 15.93
N THR A 240 9.13 -18.98 15.36
CA THR A 240 9.79 -18.58 14.13
C THR A 240 8.86 -18.63 12.91
N ALA A 241 7.68 -19.23 13.05
CA ALA A 241 6.68 -19.21 12.00
C ALA A 241 5.97 -17.85 11.87
N SER A 242 5.93 -17.04 12.95
CA SER A 242 5.38 -15.68 12.95
C SER A 242 6.44 -14.59 12.79
N ARG A 243 7.72 -14.93 12.95
CA ARG A 243 8.86 -14.04 12.69
C ARG A 243 9.38 -14.32 11.29
N CYS A 244 9.59 -13.29 10.53
CA CYS A 244 10.52 -13.35 9.42
C CYS A 244 11.92 -13.07 9.98
N PRO A 245 12.73 -14.11 10.35
CA PRO A 245 14.04 -13.92 10.97
C PRO A 245 14.96 -13.07 10.09
N ASP A 246 14.80 -13.22 8.78
CA ASP A 246 15.55 -12.50 7.77
C ASP A 246 15.30 -10.99 7.76
N ILE A 247 14.23 -10.52 8.41
CA ILE A 247 13.88 -9.10 8.41
C ILE A 247 14.86 -8.30 9.25
N TYR A 248 15.18 -8.76 10.47
CA TYR A 248 16.14 -8.06 11.34
C TYR A 248 17.55 -8.18 10.81
N ASP A 249 17.93 -9.35 10.33
CA ASP A 249 19.25 -9.58 9.74
C ASP A 249 19.42 -8.76 8.46
N ASN A 250 18.40 -8.69 7.60
CA ASN A 250 18.37 -7.82 6.43
C ASN A 250 18.35 -6.33 6.80
N TYR A 251 17.66 -5.94 7.87
CA TYR A 251 17.71 -4.56 8.37
C TYR A 251 19.13 -4.13 8.72
N PHE A 252 19.81 -4.91 9.56
CA PHE A 252 21.18 -4.59 9.97
C PHE A 252 22.18 -4.71 8.80
N ALA A 253 22.01 -5.68 7.93
CA ALA A 253 22.83 -5.83 6.72
C ALA A 253 22.64 -4.64 5.77
N ASN A 254 21.40 -4.18 5.55
CA ASN A 254 21.13 -3.01 4.74
C ASN A 254 21.59 -1.71 5.37
N LEU A 255 21.50 -1.59 6.70
CA LEU A 255 22.06 -0.44 7.43
C LEU A 255 23.59 -0.41 7.32
N GLN A 256 24.26 -1.56 7.43
CA GLN A 256 25.71 -1.66 7.22
C GLN A 256 26.07 -1.30 5.77
N ARG A 257 25.37 -1.85 4.79
CA ARG A 257 25.56 -1.52 3.37
C ARG A 257 25.38 -0.02 3.09
N ALA A 258 24.39 0.62 3.74
CA ALA A 258 24.20 2.07 3.62
C ALA A 258 25.40 2.85 4.19
N LYS A 259 25.94 2.40 5.32
CA LYS A 259 27.15 2.98 5.93
C LYS A 259 28.37 2.81 5.04
N ASP A 260 28.55 1.63 4.47
CA ASP A 260 29.67 1.31 3.58
C ASP A 260 29.62 2.14 2.28
N LEU A 261 28.44 2.32 1.70
CA LEU A 261 28.25 3.21 0.54
C LEU A 261 28.52 4.67 0.88
N ALA A 262 28.07 5.15 2.05
CA ALA A 262 28.29 6.51 2.51
C ALA A 262 29.76 6.82 2.81
N THR A 263 30.54 5.80 3.22
CA THR A 263 31.99 5.92 3.51
C THR A 263 32.88 5.68 2.31
N GLY A 264 32.30 5.37 1.13
CA GLY A 264 33.07 5.10 -0.10
C GLY A 264 33.78 3.74 -0.11
N ALA A 265 33.50 2.87 0.86
CA ALA A 265 34.00 1.51 0.87
C ALA A 265 33.28 0.69 -0.21
N ARG A 266 33.89 0.58 -1.40
CA ARG A 266 33.45 -0.39 -2.40
C ARG A 266 33.81 -1.78 -1.89
N GLN A 267 32.84 -2.65 -1.71
CA GLN A 267 33.12 -4.07 -1.66
C GLN A 267 33.66 -4.47 -3.04
N ALA A 268 34.93 -4.87 -3.07
CA ALA A 268 35.47 -5.61 -4.20
C ALA A 268 34.75 -6.97 -4.23
N GLU A 269 34.00 -7.23 -5.29
CA GLU A 269 33.56 -8.58 -5.67
C GLU A 269 34.71 -9.37 -6.23
#